data_be07905a1aeeaceb2a80ffdb40c05857
#
_entry.id   be07905a1aeeaceb2a80ffdb40c05857
#
_cell.length_a   1.000
_cell.length_b   1.000
_cell.length_c   1.000
_cell.angle_alpha   90.00
_cell.angle_beta   90.00
_cell.angle_gamma   90.00
#
_symmetry.space_group_name_H-M   'P 1'
#
loop_
_entity.id
_entity.type
_entity.pdbx_description
1 polymer ?
#
loop_
_entity_poly.entity_id
_entity_poly.type
_entity_poly.pdbx_seq_one_letter_code
_entity_poly.pdbx_strand_id
1 'polypeptide(L)'
;MAKHYSQSRALWAITRASFKAIFANPSAIIFSILFPIIFVMIFGAFGSGGGVSYRIAITPDSDTSSEFYYGLKQAGVIRIVHYNDSALLNKDLQRGKLTAILTILSTGDSAKKPGTVVKVRSTTASANTIGSFLPVLDYIKLKIEVANAGIEQENIAVEEPVIKEVRKYRQIDFILPGQLGFSILFSTLFGIAFTFFGLREQLVLKRFYASPVNKLSILLGIGMSRLFFQLLSVVVLILFGHFVMNFTLQNGIFTFLEIMLMTIIMLFLLMGVGLIFSSIAKTDTSIPLLINLFGFPQMMLSGTFFPIEVFPKWLQEICRVLPLTQYNDAVRKISFEGLSIINCWKEIGILGIWMLVIYIIAARVLKWE
;
A
#
# COMPACT_ATOMS: atom_id res chain seq x y z
N MET A 1 -47.68 -3.87 -36.27
CA MET A 1 -47.04 -2.82 -35.46
C MET A 1 -45.64 -3.28 -35.06
N ALA A 2 -44.59 -2.75 -35.65
CA ALA A 2 -43.22 -3.06 -35.27
C ALA A 2 -43.01 -2.52 -33.82
N LYS A 3 -42.76 -3.41 -32.85
CA LYS A 3 -42.42 -3.00 -31.50
C LYS A 3 -41.17 -2.11 -31.59
N HIS A 4 -41.29 -0.84 -31.20
CA HIS A 4 -40.17 0.07 -31.12
C HIS A 4 -39.07 -0.61 -30.27
N TYR A 5 -37.90 -0.84 -30.89
CA TYR A 5 -36.76 -1.43 -30.21
C TYR A 5 -36.22 -0.49 -29.14
N SER A 6 -36.25 -0.91 -27.86
CA SER A 6 -35.84 -0.06 -26.76
C SER A 6 -34.35 -0.27 -26.46
N GLN A 7 -33.51 0.72 -26.78
CA GLN A 7 -32.07 0.72 -26.50
C GLN A 7 -31.77 0.57 -25.00
N SER A 8 -32.60 1.14 -24.12
CA SER A 8 -32.45 1.04 -22.66
C SER A 8 -32.67 -0.39 -22.16
N ARG A 9 -33.61 -1.14 -22.73
CA ARG A 9 -33.81 -2.58 -22.40
C ARG A 9 -32.63 -3.41 -22.87
N ALA A 10 -32.09 -3.12 -24.06
CA ALA A 10 -30.90 -3.80 -24.56
C ALA A 10 -29.67 -3.54 -23.65
N LEU A 11 -29.43 -2.28 -23.29
CA LEU A 11 -28.36 -1.89 -22.38
C LEU A 11 -28.46 -2.65 -21.06
N TRP A 12 -29.63 -2.66 -20.44
CA TRP A 12 -29.86 -3.34 -19.16
C TRP A 12 -29.70 -4.87 -19.27
N ALA A 13 -30.16 -5.47 -20.36
CA ALA A 13 -29.97 -6.90 -20.64
C ALA A 13 -28.50 -7.26 -20.78
N ILE A 14 -27.73 -6.47 -21.50
CA ILE A 14 -26.27 -6.63 -21.69
C ILE A 14 -25.57 -6.47 -20.34
N THR A 15 -25.89 -5.41 -19.59
CA THR A 15 -25.32 -5.19 -18.24
C THR A 15 -25.54 -6.38 -17.31
N ARG A 16 -26.76 -6.88 -17.25
CA ARG A 16 -27.11 -8.05 -16.39
C ARG A 16 -26.39 -9.32 -16.83
N ALA A 17 -26.34 -9.60 -18.14
CA ALA A 17 -25.66 -10.76 -18.68
C ALA A 17 -24.13 -10.69 -18.40
N SER A 18 -23.51 -9.54 -18.67
CA SER A 18 -22.09 -9.33 -18.40
C SER A 18 -21.75 -9.38 -16.93
N PHE A 19 -22.60 -8.84 -16.06
CA PHE A 19 -22.43 -8.92 -14.60
C PHE A 19 -22.47 -10.38 -14.12
N LYS A 20 -23.45 -11.16 -14.59
CA LYS A 20 -23.51 -12.60 -14.26
C LYS A 20 -22.28 -13.35 -14.75
N ALA A 21 -21.75 -13.00 -15.92
CA ALA A 21 -20.55 -13.61 -16.49
C ALA A 21 -19.29 -13.34 -15.66
N ILE A 22 -19.19 -12.16 -15.00
CA ILE A 22 -18.07 -11.83 -14.11
C ILE A 22 -18.06 -12.78 -12.91
N PHE A 23 -19.23 -13.01 -12.29
CA PHE A 23 -19.34 -13.92 -11.13
C PHE A 23 -19.16 -15.39 -11.51
N ALA A 24 -19.35 -15.75 -12.76
CA ALA A 24 -19.05 -17.10 -13.26
C ALA A 24 -17.54 -17.34 -13.43
N ASN A 25 -16.70 -16.29 -13.36
CA ASN A 25 -15.26 -16.40 -13.45
C ASN A 25 -14.59 -16.21 -12.06
N PRO A 26 -14.20 -17.32 -11.39
CA PRO A 26 -13.62 -17.25 -10.03
C PRO A 26 -12.33 -16.40 -9.95
N SER A 27 -11.53 -16.40 -11.01
CA SER A 27 -10.28 -15.64 -11.02
C SER A 27 -10.50 -14.12 -10.92
N ALA A 28 -11.59 -13.60 -11.49
CA ALA A 28 -11.94 -12.19 -11.36
C ALA A 28 -12.20 -11.80 -9.89
N ILE A 29 -12.87 -12.67 -9.14
CA ILE A 29 -13.18 -12.46 -7.72
C ILE A 29 -11.90 -12.56 -6.87
N ILE A 30 -11.07 -13.58 -7.15
CA ILE A 30 -9.83 -13.82 -6.41
C ILE A 30 -8.90 -12.61 -6.55
N PHE A 31 -8.65 -12.13 -7.75
CA PHE A 31 -7.73 -11.01 -7.97
C PHE A 31 -8.29 -9.65 -7.56
N SER A 32 -9.61 -9.45 -7.60
CA SER A 32 -10.20 -8.16 -7.25
C SER A 32 -10.51 -8.00 -5.76
N ILE A 33 -10.72 -9.09 -5.03
CA ILE A 33 -11.15 -9.06 -3.63
C ILE A 33 -10.18 -9.82 -2.73
N LEU A 34 -9.94 -11.11 -3.02
CA LEU A 34 -9.18 -11.98 -2.11
C LEU A 34 -7.71 -11.57 -2.02
N PHE A 35 -7.06 -11.31 -3.15
CA PHE A 35 -5.66 -10.91 -3.19
C PHE A 35 -5.39 -9.58 -2.42
N PRO A 36 -6.14 -8.49 -2.65
CA PRO A 36 -6.01 -7.27 -1.85
C PRO A 36 -6.27 -7.49 -0.36
N ILE A 37 -7.25 -8.32 0.03
CA ILE A 37 -7.52 -8.65 1.44
C ILE A 37 -6.30 -9.32 2.07
N ILE A 38 -5.72 -10.32 1.40
CA ILE A 38 -4.53 -11.02 1.90
C ILE A 38 -3.37 -10.03 2.10
N PHE A 39 -3.15 -9.13 1.14
CA PHE A 39 -2.12 -8.10 1.24
C PHE A 39 -2.38 -7.13 2.38
N VAL A 40 -3.61 -6.65 2.54
CA VAL A 40 -4.00 -5.77 3.66
C VAL A 40 -3.78 -6.49 4.99
N MET A 41 -4.12 -7.77 5.11
CA MET A 41 -3.87 -8.55 6.33
C MET A 41 -2.38 -8.68 6.63
N ILE A 42 -1.57 -9.08 5.64
CA ILE A 42 -0.13 -9.28 5.84
C ILE A 42 0.54 -7.97 6.22
N PHE A 43 0.42 -6.95 5.39
CA PHE A 43 1.14 -5.70 5.59
C PHE A 43 0.50 -4.79 6.67
N GLY A 44 -0.81 -4.86 6.85
CA GLY A 44 -1.50 -4.14 7.92
C GLY A 44 -1.18 -4.69 9.31
N ALA A 45 -1.01 -6.01 9.43
CA ALA A 45 -0.62 -6.65 10.68
C ALA A 45 0.83 -6.34 11.09
N PHE A 46 1.75 -6.27 10.11
CA PHE A 46 3.15 -5.89 10.37
C PHE A 46 3.31 -4.43 10.83
N GLY A 47 2.39 -3.55 10.46
CA GLY A 47 2.44 -2.12 10.80
C GLY A 47 1.84 -1.74 12.16
N SER A 48 1.12 -2.61 12.81
CA SER A 48 0.44 -2.30 14.07
C SER A 48 1.30 -2.46 15.35
N GLY A 49 2.55 -2.93 15.21
CA GLY A 49 3.39 -3.28 16.37
C GLY A 49 4.81 -2.71 16.41
N GLY A 50 5.22 -1.87 15.48
CA GLY A 50 6.62 -1.53 15.34
C GLY A 50 7.02 -0.09 15.64
N GLY A 51 7.03 0.32 16.91
CA GLY A 51 8.08 1.21 17.37
C GLY A 51 9.43 0.50 17.12
N VAL A 52 10.48 1.26 16.75
CA VAL A 52 11.82 0.68 16.54
C VAL A 52 12.20 -0.12 17.79
N SER A 53 12.18 -1.45 17.69
CA SER A 53 12.52 -2.34 18.79
C SER A 53 13.87 -2.98 18.49
N TYR A 54 14.86 -2.61 19.30
CA TYR A 54 16.20 -3.16 19.20
C TYR A 54 16.26 -4.51 19.92
N ARG A 55 16.45 -5.59 19.18
CA ARG A 55 16.65 -6.92 19.77
C ARG A 55 18.11 -7.11 20.12
N ILE A 56 18.41 -7.17 21.39
CA ILE A 56 19.78 -7.37 21.90
C ILE A 56 19.87 -8.66 22.68
N ALA A 57 21.05 -9.24 22.72
CA ALA A 57 21.38 -10.31 23.65
C ALA A 57 22.45 -9.83 24.62
N ILE A 58 22.42 -10.36 25.84
CA ILE A 58 23.40 -10.07 26.88
C ILE A 58 24.19 -11.34 27.15
N THR A 59 25.53 -11.22 27.22
CA THR A 59 26.38 -12.38 27.48
C THR A 59 26.23 -12.86 28.93
N PRO A 60 26.40 -14.16 29.20
CA PRO A 60 26.31 -14.69 30.59
C PRO A 60 27.29 -14.07 31.58
N ASP A 61 28.43 -13.58 31.08
CA ASP A 61 29.46 -12.94 31.91
C ASP A 61 29.17 -11.46 32.26
N SER A 62 27.97 -10.98 31.89
CA SER A 62 27.59 -9.59 32.15
C SER A 62 27.06 -9.36 33.54
N ASP A 63 27.42 -8.24 34.13
CA ASP A 63 26.88 -7.78 35.40
C ASP A 63 25.42 -7.29 35.22
N THR A 64 24.50 -8.16 35.63
CA THR A 64 23.05 -7.86 35.60
C THR A 64 22.55 -7.04 36.78
N SER A 65 23.44 -6.74 37.74
CA SER A 65 23.13 -5.86 38.89
C SER A 65 23.48 -4.40 38.63
N SER A 66 24.13 -4.08 37.51
CA SER A 66 24.53 -2.72 37.13
C SER A 66 23.34 -1.81 36.82
N GLU A 67 23.45 -0.52 37.19
CA GLU A 67 22.46 0.50 36.85
C GLU A 67 22.20 0.58 35.34
N PHE A 68 23.23 0.32 34.52
CA PHE A 68 23.12 0.29 33.07
C PHE A 68 22.20 -0.82 32.58
N TYR A 69 22.26 -2.01 33.20
CA TYR A 69 21.36 -3.11 32.87
C TYR A 69 19.90 -2.76 33.19
N TYR A 70 19.65 -2.12 34.34
CA TYR A 70 18.31 -1.64 34.69
C TYR A 70 17.82 -0.57 33.73
N GLY A 71 18.69 0.35 33.33
CA GLY A 71 18.38 1.38 32.31
C GLY A 71 17.98 0.76 30.96
N LEU A 72 18.70 -0.28 30.49
CA LEU A 72 18.33 -1.03 29.28
C LEU A 72 16.95 -1.69 29.39
N LYS A 73 16.64 -2.27 30.56
CA LYS A 73 15.35 -2.95 30.79
C LYS A 73 14.17 -1.99 30.86
N GLN A 74 14.39 -0.78 31.35
CA GLN A 74 13.38 0.28 31.42
C GLN A 74 13.15 0.97 30.07
N ALA A 75 14.11 0.90 29.17
CA ALA A 75 13.99 1.46 27.82
C ALA A 75 13.01 0.62 26.98
N GLY A 76 11.78 1.12 26.83
CA GLY A 76 10.68 0.43 26.13
C GLY A 76 10.94 0.08 24.67
N VAL A 77 12.02 0.62 24.08
CA VAL A 77 12.49 0.36 22.72
C VAL A 77 13.48 -0.82 22.62
N ILE A 78 13.92 -1.38 23.77
CA ILE A 78 14.91 -2.45 23.82
C ILE A 78 14.25 -3.77 24.25
N ARG A 79 14.44 -4.81 23.43
CA ARG A 79 14.01 -6.17 23.74
C ARG A 79 15.20 -7.07 24.00
N ILE A 80 15.41 -7.45 25.26
CA ILE A 80 16.47 -8.37 25.66
C ILE A 80 16.01 -9.80 25.34
N VAL A 81 16.84 -10.54 24.57
CA VAL A 81 16.60 -11.94 24.20
C VAL A 81 17.65 -12.79 24.88
N HIS A 82 17.21 -13.80 25.62
CA HIS A 82 18.11 -14.75 26.30
C HIS A 82 18.42 -15.94 25.39
N TYR A 83 19.70 -16.30 25.31
CA TYR A 83 20.19 -17.45 24.57
C TYR A 83 20.92 -18.40 25.51
N ASN A 84 20.59 -19.67 25.43
CA ASN A 84 21.27 -20.73 26.20
C ASN A 84 22.44 -21.35 25.39
N ASP A 85 22.51 -21.06 24.09
CA ASP A 85 23.53 -21.62 23.18
C ASP A 85 24.28 -20.48 22.47
N SER A 86 25.60 -20.44 22.67
CA SER A 86 26.48 -19.45 22.05
C SER A 86 26.58 -19.60 20.53
N ALA A 87 26.40 -20.80 19.98
CA ALA A 87 26.42 -21.03 18.53
C ALA A 87 25.18 -20.44 17.86
N LEU A 88 24.00 -20.61 18.46
CA LEU A 88 22.74 -20.00 18.02
C LEU A 88 22.79 -18.47 18.14
N LEU A 89 23.34 -17.93 19.21
CA LEU A 89 23.53 -16.50 19.43
C LEU A 89 24.36 -15.87 18.30
N ASN A 90 25.51 -16.45 17.97
CA ASN A 90 26.38 -15.96 16.90
C ASN A 90 25.74 -16.11 15.50
N LYS A 91 25.03 -17.20 15.27
CA LYS A 91 24.29 -17.43 14.01
C LYS A 91 23.19 -16.41 13.79
N ASP A 92 22.42 -16.07 14.83
CA ASP A 92 21.34 -15.08 14.76
C ASP A 92 21.89 -13.66 14.65
N LEU A 93 23.04 -13.35 15.23
CA LEU A 93 23.76 -12.09 15.03
C LEU A 93 24.22 -11.95 13.56
N GLN A 94 24.85 -13.01 12.99
CA GLN A 94 25.30 -13.02 11.58
C GLN A 94 24.14 -12.89 10.59
N ARG A 95 22.95 -13.36 10.95
CA ARG A 95 21.72 -13.25 10.14
C ARG A 95 20.97 -11.93 10.29
N GLY A 96 21.49 -10.99 11.10
CA GLY A 96 20.82 -9.71 11.37
C GLY A 96 19.52 -9.81 12.18
N LYS A 97 19.26 -10.93 12.85
CA LYS A 97 18.10 -11.10 13.73
C LYS A 97 18.29 -10.41 15.09
N LEU A 98 19.54 -10.12 15.44
CA LEU A 98 19.93 -9.34 16.62
C LEU A 98 20.59 -8.05 16.16
N THR A 99 20.29 -6.95 16.84
CA THR A 99 20.95 -5.66 16.63
C THR A 99 22.37 -5.66 17.14
N ALA A 100 22.57 -6.18 18.36
CA ALA A 100 23.86 -6.28 19.01
C ALA A 100 23.87 -7.33 20.12
N ILE A 101 25.09 -7.75 20.50
CA ILE A 101 25.37 -8.50 21.72
C ILE A 101 26.11 -7.53 22.66
N LEU A 102 25.60 -7.38 23.86
CA LEU A 102 26.19 -6.54 24.88
C LEU A 102 26.88 -7.40 25.94
N THR A 103 28.07 -6.96 26.35
CA THR A 103 28.77 -7.48 27.54
C THR A 103 28.98 -6.33 28.49
N ILE A 104 28.39 -6.40 29.68
CA ILE A 104 28.46 -5.39 30.71
C ILE A 104 29.44 -5.86 31.76
N LEU A 105 30.56 -5.18 31.91
CA LEU A 105 31.61 -5.51 32.88
C LEU A 105 31.66 -4.43 33.95
N SER A 106 31.50 -4.82 35.20
CA SER A 106 31.76 -3.94 36.35
C SER A 106 33.23 -4.02 36.69
N THR A 107 33.92 -2.90 36.62
CA THR A 107 35.33 -2.78 37.04
C THR A 107 35.34 -2.22 38.44
N GLY A 108 35.25 -3.11 39.45
CA GLY A 108 35.50 -2.73 40.83
C GLY A 108 36.98 -2.54 40.99
N ASP A 109 37.49 -1.38 40.79
CA ASP A 109 38.57 -0.72 41.51
C ASP A 109 39.21 0.44 40.72
N SER A 110 39.55 1.50 41.47
CA SER A 110 40.45 2.59 41.10
C SER A 110 39.85 3.87 40.50
N ALA A 111 40.12 4.93 41.17
CA ALA A 111 39.77 6.34 40.94
C ALA A 111 40.10 6.96 39.57
N LYS A 112 40.39 6.16 38.53
CA LYS A 112 40.74 6.58 37.18
C LYS A 112 40.08 5.80 36.02
N LYS A 113 39.22 4.80 36.30
CA LYS A 113 38.54 4.02 35.23
C LYS A 113 37.03 4.04 35.45
N PRO A 114 36.24 4.09 34.37
CA PRO A 114 34.78 4.02 34.49
C PRO A 114 34.38 2.72 35.21
N GLY A 115 33.50 2.80 36.21
CA GLY A 115 33.03 1.68 37.00
C GLY A 115 32.25 0.61 36.24
N THR A 116 31.74 0.94 35.07
CA THR A 116 31.03 0.02 34.19
C THR A 116 31.52 0.19 32.77
N VAL A 117 31.93 -0.89 32.12
CA VAL A 117 32.36 -0.92 30.73
C VAL A 117 31.36 -1.77 29.92
N VAL A 118 30.78 -1.19 28.89
CA VAL A 118 29.83 -1.87 28.00
C VAL A 118 30.51 -2.14 26.66
N LYS A 119 30.74 -3.42 26.36
CA LYS A 119 31.24 -3.85 25.04
C LYS A 119 30.07 -4.18 24.15
N VAL A 120 30.03 -3.54 22.96
CA VAL A 120 29.00 -3.76 21.94
C VAL A 120 29.59 -4.55 20.79
N ARG A 121 28.98 -5.68 20.45
CA ARG A 121 29.36 -6.51 19.30
C ARG A 121 28.18 -6.60 18.35
N SER A 122 28.40 -6.19 17.09
CA SER A 122 27.40 -6.25 16.02
C SER A 122 28.04 -6.76 14.74
N THR A 123 27.27 -6.88 13.68
CA THR A 123 27.72 -7.32 12.33
C THR A 123 27.21 -6.36 11.26
N THR A 124 27.80 -6.44 10.06
CA THR A 124 27.36 -5.69 8.88
C THR A 124 25.91 -6.00 8.48
N ALA A 125 25.39 -7.18 8.85
CA ALA A 125 23.99 -7.53 8.64
C ALA A 125 23.00 -6.64 9.43
N SER A 126 23.48 -5.99 10.51
CA SER A 126 22.70 -5.07 11.34
C SER A 126 23.17 -3.62 11.23
N ALA A 127 23.92 -3.26 10.18
CA ALA A 127 24.53 -1.93 10.03
C ALA A 127 23.52 -0.78 10.15
N ASN A 128 22.35 -0.92 9.56
CA ASN A 128 21.31 0.10 9.59
C ASN A 128 20.68 0.25 10.98
N THR A 129 20.55 -0.83 11.74
CA THR A 129 19.95 -0.83 13.08
C THR A 129 20.94 -0.43 14.17
N ILE A 130 22.23 -0.76 14.03
CA ILE A 130 23.24 -0.38 15.02
C ILE A 130 23.48 1.13 15.04
N GLY A 131 23.44 1.80 13.87
CA GLY A 131 23.61 3.26 13.77
C GLY A 131 22.54 4.04 14.54
N SER A 132 21.32 3.56 14.56
CA SER A 132 20.22 4.17 15.36
C SER A 132 20.17 3.66 16.80
N PHE A 133 20.80 2.54 17.13
CA PHE A 133 20.86 1.97 18.47
C PHE A 133 21.92 2.62 19.37
N LEU A 134 23.10 2.96 18.81
CA LEU A 134 24.19 3.57 19.57
C LEU A 134 23.77 4.87 20.31
N PRO A 135 23.04 5.82 19.69
CA PRO A 135 22.52 7.00 20.39
C PRO A 135 21.61 6.68 21.58
N VAL A 136 20.87 5.56 21.52
CA VAL A 136 20.02 5.10 22.63
C VAL A 136 20.87 4.62 23.80
N LEU A 137 21.97 3.92 23.53
CA LEU A 137 22.92 3.53 24.58
C LEU A 137 23.61 4.73 25.21
N ASP A 138 24.03 5.73 24.39
CA ASP A 138 24.64 6.96 24.87
C ASP A 138 23.66 7.79 25.73
N TYR A 139 22.38 7.82 25.36
CA TYR A 139 21.33 8.45 26.16
C TYR A 139 21.18 7.78 27.54
N ILE A 140 21.14 6.43 27.59
CA ILE A 140 21.05 5.67 28.85
C ILE A 140 22.28 5.95 29.72
N LYS A 141 23.49 5.92 29.12
CA LYS A 141 24.75 6.25 29.77
C LYS A 141 24.69 7.65 30.40
N LEU A 142 24.33 8.66 29.59
CA LEU A 142 24.27 10.05 30.02
C LEU A 142 23.29 10.24 31.17
N LYS A 143 22.12 9.62 31.09
CA LYS A 143 21.09 9.67 32.17
C LYS A 143 21.59 9.12 33.49
N ILE A 144 22.38 8.04 33.47
CA ILE A 144 22.97 7.44 34.68
C ILE A 144 24.10 8.33 35.21
N GLU A 145 24.97 8.85 34.36
CA GLU A 145 26.08 9.72 34.72
C GLU A 145 25.57 11.00 35.40
N VAL A 146 24.53 11.62 34.85
CA VAL A 146 23.90 12.82 35.42
C VAL A 146 23.26 12.53 36.76
N ALA A 147 22.53 11.39 36.89
CA ALA A 147 21.95 10.99 38.17
C ALA A 147 23.01 10.74 39.25
N ASN A 148 24.14 10.13 38.88
CA ASN A 148 25.23 9.81 39.81
C ASN A 148 26.11 11.04 40.15
N ALA A 149 26.15 12.05 39.27
CA ALA A 149 26.92 13.28 39.53
C ALA A 149 26.22 14.27 40.46
N GLY A 150 24.98 14.01 40.87
CA GLY A 150 24.22 14.89 41.76
C GLY A 150 23.98 16.29 41.16
N ILE A 151 23.98 16.41 39.84
CA ILE A 151 23.75 17.69 39.16
C ILE A 151 22.25 17.94 39.16
N GLU A 152 21.76 18.69 40.16
CA GLU A 152 20.36 19.11 40.24
C GLU A 152 20.01 20.31 39.34
N GLN A 153 21.00 20.96 38.73
CA GLN A 153 20.77 22.10 37.83
C GLN A 153 20.86 21.67 36.38
N GLU A 154 19.71 21.58 35.74
CA GLU A 154 19.62 21.54 34.26
C GLU A 154 20.05 22.90 33.72
N ASN A 155 21.26 23.00 33.18
CA ASN A 155 21.73 24.18 32.46
C ASN A 155 21.01 24.38 31.09
N ILE A 156 20.30 23.37 30.63
CA ILE A 156 19.46 23.38 29.42
C ILE A 156 18.16 22.69 29.79
N ALA A 157 17.11 23.47 30.00
CA ALA A 157 15.75 22.94 30.15
C ALA A 157 15.19 22.72 28.72
N VAL A 158 14.96 21.47 28.37
CA VAL A 158 14.12 21.14 27.21
C VAL A 158 12.70 21.14 27.71
N GLU A 159 11.91 22.15 27.34
CA GLU A 159 10.47 22.16 27.64
C GLU A 159 9.83 20.88 27.12
N GLU A 160 8.89 20.31 27.89
CA GLU A 160 8.12 19.17 27.42
C GLU A 160 7.49 19.49 26.08
N PRO A 161 7.67 18.64 25.05
CA PRO A 161 7.11 18.90 23.74
C PRO A 161 5.60 19.01 23.87
N VAL A 162 5.02 20.13 23.44
CA VAL A 162 3.57 20.27 23.31
C VAL A 162 3.10 19.27 22.26
N ILE A 163 2.73 18.08 22.70
CA ILE A 163 2.22 17.01 21.82
C ILE A 163 0.79 17.39 21.44
N LYS A 164 0.65 18.03 20.28
CA LYS A 164 -0.66 18.20 19.69
C LYS A 164 -1.15 16.81 19.25
N GLU A 165 -2.22 16.33 19.87
CA GLU A 165 -2.84 15.08 19.48
C GLU A 165 -3.31 15.18 18.03
N VAL A 166 -2.50 14.66 17.11
CA VAL A 166 -2.86 14.47 15.70
C VAL A 166 -3.11 12.98 15.49
N ARG A 167 -4.07 12.66 14.66
CA ARG A 167 -4.33 11.25 14.31
C ARG A 167 -3.04 10.56 13.89
N LYS A 168 -2.66 9.51 14.62
CA LYS A 168 -1.47 8.73 14.29
C LYS A 168 -1.65 8.02 12.94
N TYR A 169 -0.76 8.30 11.98
CA TYR A 169 -0.71 7.60 10.71
C TYR A 169 -0.37 6.12 10.93
N ARG A 170 -1.24 5.24 10.49
CA ARG A 170 -1.06 3.80 10.61
C ARG A 170 -0.73 3.19 9.25
N GLN A 171 -0.04 2.06 9.26
CA GLN A 171 0.32 1.35 8.04
C GLN A 171 -0.90 1.03 7.16
N ILE A 172 -2.04 0.73 7.78
CA ILE A 172 -3.30 0.47 7.06
C ILE A 172 -3.79 1.69 6.27
N ASP A 173 -3.58 2.90 6.78
CA ASP A 173 -3.99 4.15 6.12
C ASP A 173 -3.17 4.40 4.83
N PHE A 174 -1.98 3.78 4.72
CA PHE A 174 -1.16 3.77 3.51
C PHE A 174 -1.53 2.62 2.57
N ILE A 175 -1.66 1.40 3.11
CA ILE A 175 -1.78 0.18 2.33
C ILE A 175 -3.16 0.04 1.70
N LEU A 176 -4.24 0.31 2.45
CA LEU A 176 -5.60 0.09 1.94
C LEU A 176 -5.90 0.91 0.67
N PRO A 177 -5.61 2.23 0.59
CA PRO A 177 -5.76 2.98 -0.66
C PRO A 177 -4.97 2.39 -1.82
N GLY A 178 -3.72 1.98 -1.58
CA GLY A 178 -2.90 1.32 -2.59
C GLY A 178 -3.50 0.00 -3.08
N GLN A 179 -4.10 -0.81 -2.19
CA GLN A 179 -4.76 -2.06 -2.55
C GLN A 179 -6.08 -1.85 -3.28
N LEU A 180 -6.82 -0.78 -2.98
CA LEU A 180 -7.97 -0.36 -3.78
C LEU A 180 -7.52 -0.06 -5.22
N GLY A 181 -6.47 0.76 -5.38
CA GLY A 181 -5.90 1.09 -6.69
C GLY A 181 -5.42 -0.13 -7.46
N PHE A 182 -4.71 -1.05 -6.80
CA PHE A 182 -4.27 -2.33 -7.37
C PHE A 182 -5.45 -3.17 -7.87
N SER A 183 -6.47 -3.34 -7.04
CA SER A 183 -7.68 -4.09 -7.38
C SER A 183 -8.37 -3.53 -8.62
N ILE A 184 -8.57 -2.20 -8.65
CA ILE A 184 -9.21 -1.50 -9.77
C ILE A 184 -8.38 -1.68 -11.04
N LEU A 185 -7.06 -1.49 -10.96
CA LEU A 185 -6.15 -1.56 -12.11
C LEU A 185 -6.25 -2.93 -12.79
N PHE A 186 -5.93 -4.00 -12.07
CA PHE A 186 -5.85 -5.33 -12.67
C PHE A 186 -7.22 -5.91 -13.00
N SER A 187 -8.20 -5.80 -12.10
CA SER A 187 -9.56 -6.31 -12.34
C SER A 187 -10.20 -5.66 -13.57
N THR A 188 -10.03 -4.34 -13.75
CA THR A 188 -10.61 -3.63 -14.88
C THR A 188 -9.89 -3.95 -16.18
N LEU A 189 -8.55 -3.92 -16.19
CA LEU A 189 -7.77 -4.21 -17.39
C LEU A 189 -8.01 -5.63 -17.89
N PHE A 190 -7.86 -6.63 -17.02
CA PHE A 190 -8.15 -8.02 -17.39
C PHE A 190 -9.60 -8.18 -17.82
N GLY A 191 -10.52 -7.62 -17.05
CA GLY A 191 -11.93 -7.76 -17.31
C GLY A 191 -12.39 -7.17 -18.63
N ILE A 192 -11.96 -5.96 -18.96
CA ILE A 192 -12.34 -5.29 -20.22
C ILE A 192 -11.59 -5.90 -21.41
N ALA A 193 -10.26 -6.08 -21.29
CA ALA A 193 -9.47 -6.58 -22.41
C ALA A 193 -9.91 -7.97 -22.87
N PHE A 194 -10.07 -8.93 -21.94
CA PHE A 194 -10.55 -10.28 -22.30
C PHE A 194 -11.99 -10.29 -22.77
N THR A 195 -12.88 -9.49 -22.19
CA THR A 195 -14.28 -9.45 -22.61
C THR A 195 -14.40 -8.97 -24.05
N PHE A 196 -13.77 -7.84 -24.38
CA PHE A 196 -13.88 -7.30 -25.73
C PHE A 196 -13.11 -8.12 -26.75
N PHE A 197 -11.96 -8.68 -26.41
CA PHE A 197 -11.22 -9.61 -27.25
C PHE A 197 -12.06 -10.85 -27.56
N GLY A 198 -12.62 -11.51 -26.56
CA GLY A 198 -13.45 -12.70 -26.76
C GLY A 198 -14.73 -12.43 -27.57
N LEU A 199 -15.39 -11.27 -27.37
CA LEU A 199 -16.53 -10.85 -28.18
C LEU A 199 -16.15 -10.63 -29.65
N ARG A 200 -14.95 -10.13 -29.92
CA ARG A 200 -14.41 -9.96 -31.27
C ARG A 200 -14.08 -11.31 -31.90
N GLU A 201 -13.33 -12.16 -31.21
CA GLU A 201 -12.91 -13.48 -31.69
C GLU A 201 -14.10 -14.39 -32.02
N GLN A 202 -15.12 -14.39 -31.16
CA GLN A 202 -16.35 -15.17 -31.36
C GLN A 202 -17.31 -14.54 -32.39
N LEU A 203 -16.90 -13.46 -33.04
CA LEU A 203 -17.72 -12.71 -34.01
C LEU A 203 -19.04 -12.19 -33.41
N VAL A 204 -19.17 -12.10 -32.11
CA VAL A 204 -20.36 -11.59 -31.43
C VAL A 204 -20.57 -10.10 -31.75
N LEU A 205 -19.49 -9.33 -31.84
CA LEU A 205 -19.56 -7.92 -32.24
C LEU A 205 -20.12 -7.74 -33.66
N LYS A 206 -19.80 -8.64 -34.61
CA LYS A 206 -20.38 -8.65 -35.98
C LYS A 206 -21.88 -8.97 -35.94
N ARG A 207 -22.31 -9.90 -35.10
CA ARG A 207 -23.74 -10.21 -34.91
C ARG A 207 -24.51 -9.05 -34.31
N PHE A 208 -23.91 -8.34 -33.35
CA PHE A 208 -24.50 -7.10 -32.83
C PHE A 208 -24.61 -6.00 -33.90
N TYR A 209 -23.67 -5.95 -34.85
CA TYR A 209 -23.73 -5.00 -35.94
C TYR A 209 -24.95 -5.22 -36.87
N ALA A 210 -25.36 -6.48 -37.02
CA ALA A 210 -26.55 -6.86 -37.77
C ALA A 210 -27.86 -6.67 -36.96
N SER A 211 -27.76 -6.33 -35.69
CA SER A 211 -28.90 -6.06 -34.79
C SER A 211 -29.20 -4.57 -34.69
N PRO A 212 -30.43 -4.16 -34.31
CA PRO A 212 -30.78 -2.75 -34.13
C PRO A 212 -30.17 -2.12 -32.83
N VAL A 213 -29.20 -2.80 -32.22
CA VAL A 213 -28.53 -2.31 -30.97
C VAL A 213 -27.43 -1.33 -31.33
N ASN A 214 -27.44 -0.15 -30.68
CA ASN A 214 -26.39 0.83 -30.87
C ASN A 214 -25.06 0.33 -30.26
N LYS A 215 -23.93 0.56 -30.95
CA LYS A 215 -22.56 0.24 -30.48
C LYS A 215 -22.28 0.83 -29.09
N LEU A 216 -22.73 2.06 -28.83
CA LEU A 216 -22.61 2.71 -27.53
C LEU A 216 -23.36 1.95 -26.42
N SER A 217 -24.54 1.37 -26.72
CA SER A 217 -25.30 0.59 -25.74
C SER A 217 -24.58 -0.69 -25.36
N ILE A 218 -23.80 -1.29 -26.25
CA ILE A 218 -22.97 -2.48 -25.97
C ILE A 218 -21.80 -2.10 -25.08
N LEU A 219 -21.04 -1.07 -25.46
CA LEU A 219 -19.92 -0.55 -24.67
C LEU A 219 -20.35 -0.14 -23.26
N LEU A 220 -21.42 0.67 -23.18
CA LEU A 220 -21.95 1.12 -21.89
C LEU A 220 -22.51 -0.04 -21.07
N GLY A 221 -23.19 -1.02 -21.68
CA GLY A 221 -23.71 -2.18 -20.94
C GLY A 221 -22.62 -3.03 -20.30
N ILE A 222 -21.54 -3.31 -21.03
CA ILE A 222 -20.37 -4.02 -20.49
C ILE A 222 -19.67 -3.14 -19.44
N GLY A 223 -19.47 -1.85 -19.74
CA GLY A 223 -18.86 -0.90 -18.82
C GLY A 223 -19.62 -0.79 -17.49
N MET A 224 -20.94 -0.66 -17.53
CA MET A 224 -21.80 -0.61 -16.35
C MET A 224 -21.70 -1.89 -15.51
N SER A 225 -21.62 -3.06 -16.12
CA SER A 225 -21.43 -4.31 -15.37
C SER A 225 -20.10 -4.32 -14.61
N ARG A 226 -19.03 -3.83 -15.23
CA ARG A 226 -17.71 -3.68 -14.59
C ARG A 226 -17.73 -2.62 -13.48
N LEU A 227 -18.39 -1.51 -13.71
CA LEU A 227 -18.56 -0.46 -12.70
C LEU A 227 -19.26 -1.01 -11.45
N PHE A 228 -20.38 -1.70 -11.59
CA PHE A 228 -21.08 -2.30 -10.45
C PHE A 228 -20.22 -3.32 -9.72
N PHE A 229 -19.54 -4.20 -10.44
CA PHE A 229 -18.66 -5.20 -9.82
C PHE A 229 -17.50 -4.54 -9.07
N GLN A 230 -16.86 -3.53 -9.66
CA GLN A 230 -15.71 -2.87 -9.07
C GLN A 230 -16.10 -2.02 -7.86
N LEU A 231 -17.23 -1.30 -7.94
CA LEU A 231 -17.74 -0.57 -6.77
C LEU A 231 -18.07 -1.54 -5.62
N LEU A 232 -18.70 -2.69 -5.92
CA LEU A 232 -18.95 -3.73 -4.91
C LEU A 232 -17.65 -4.24 -4.29
N SER A 233 -16.60 -4.48 -5.11
CA SER A 233 -15.29 -4.92 -4.62
C SER A 233 -14.65 -3.89 -3.70
N VAL A 234 -14.72 -2.59 -4.05
CA VAL A 234 -14.20 -1.49 -3.23
C VAL A 234 -14.98 -1.38 -1.92
N VAL A 235 -16.31 -1.51 -1.95
CA VAL A 235 -17.14 -1.56 -0.73
C VAL A 235 -16.68 -2.68 0.20
N VAL A 236 -16.50 -3.90 -0.33
CA VAL A 236 -16.05 -5.06 0.45
C VAL A 236 -14.67 -4.80 1.07
N LEU A 237 -13.73 -4.25 0.30
CA LEU A 237 -12.39 -3.94 0.79
C LEU A 237 -12.39 -2.85 1.88
N ILE A 238 -13.20 -1.79 1.72
CA ILE A 238 -13.33 -0.73 2.73
C ILE A 238 -13.98 -1.29 4.01
N LEU A 239 -15.05 -2.09 3.89
CA LEU A 239 -15.71 -2.71 5.05
C LEU A 239 -14.74 -3.65 5.77
N PHE A 240 -14.00 -4.48 5.04
CA PHE A 240 -12.96 -5.32 5.61
C PHE A 240 -11.89 -4.48 6.34
N GLY A 241 -11.37 -3.45 5.70
CA GLY A 241 -10.41 -2.53 6.30
C GLY A 241 -10.95 -1.86 7.57
N HIS A 242 -12.20 -1.43 7.56
CA HIS A 242 -12.85 -0.76 8.69
C HIS A 242 -13.08 -1.72 9.88
N PHE A 243 -13.71 -2.87 9.64
CA PHE A 243 -14.11 -3.79 10.71
C PHE A 243 -12.96 -4.67 11.23
N VAL A 244 -12.01 -5.06 10.37
CA VAL A 244 -10.93 -5.99 10.74
C VAL A 244 -9.65 -5.25 11.10
N MET A 245 -9.31 -4.18 10.38
CA MET A 245 -8.06 -3.45 10.53
C MET A 245 -8.23 -2.07 11.18
N ASN A 246 -9.44 -1.72 11.63
CA ASN A 246 -9.78 -0.43 12.20
C ASN A 246 -9.43 0.76 11.27
N PHE A 247 -9.49 0.57 9.95
CA PHE A 247 -9.34 1.67 8.99
C PHE A 247 -10.41 2.73 9.24
N THR A 248 -9.99 3.97 9.40
CA THR A 248 -10.91 5.05 9.76
C THR A 248 -11.16 5.94 8.56
N LEU A 249 -12.42 6.14 8.22
CA LEU A 249 -12.84 7.14 7.25
C LEU A 249 -13.01 8.47 8.01
N GLN A 250 -12.19 9.48 7.70
CA GLN A 250 -12.13 10.74 8.49
C GLN A 250 -13.49 11.44 8.63
N ASN A 251 -14.23 11.57 7.53
CA ASN A 251 -15.56 12.20 7.49
C ASN A 251 -16.69 11.15 7.32
N GLY A 252 -16.45 9.89 7.73
CA GLY A 252 -17.44 8.82 7.68
C GLY A 252 -17.97 8.55 6.28
N ILE A 253 -19.31 8.67 6.13
CA ILE A 253 -20.00 8.38 4.87
C ILE A 253 -19.58 9.30 3.71
N PHE A 254 -19.23 10.55 3.98
CA PHE A 254 -18.78 11.48 2.94
C PHE A 254 -17.48 11.02 2.32
N THR A 255 -16.48 10.65 3.15
CA THR A 255 -15.21 10.04 2.69
C THR A 255 -15.47 8.78 1.85
N PHE A 256 -16.38 7.93 2.28
CA PHE A 256 -16.76 6.74 1.53
C PHE A 256 -17.31 7.08 0.13
N LEU A 257 -18.24 8.06 0.04
CA LEU A 257 -18.81 8.48 -1.25
C LEU A 257 -17.76 9.12 -2.17
N GLU A 258 -16.85 9.91 -1.61
CA GLU A 258 -15.76 10.52 -2.38
C GLU A 258 -14.76 9.47 -2.92
N ILE A 259 -14.45 8.42 -2.14
CA ILE A 259 -13.65 7.28 -2.62
C ILE A 259 -14.40 6.55 -3.75
N MET A 260 -15.71 6.35 -3.64
CA MET A 260 -16.51 5.76 -4.72
C MET A 260 -16.44 6.61 -6.00
N LEU A 261 -16.52 7.93 -5.88
CA LEU A 261 -16.42 8.82 -7.04
C LEU A 261 -15.03 8.77 -7.68
N MET A 262 -13.95 8.78 -6.89
CA MET A 262 -12.59 8.59 -7.40
C MET A 262 -12.42 7.23 -8.09
N THR A 263 -13.03 6.19 -7.53
CA THR A 263 -13.06 4.85 -8.14
C THR A 263 -13.72 4.88 -9.51
N ILE A 264 -14.84 5.59 -9.66
CA ILE A 264 -15.53 5.74 -10.95
C ILE A 264 -14.64 6.43 -11.99
N ILE A 265 -13.96 7.51 -11.61
CA ILE A 265 -13.04 8.23 -12.51
C ILE A 265 -11.92 7.31 -12.98
N MET A 266 -11.26 6.61 -12.05
CA MET A 266 -10.17 5.70 -12.37
C MET A 266 -10.64 4.52 -13.23
N LEU A 267 -11.83 4.00 -12.96
CA LEU A 267 -12.42 2.91 -13.72
C LEU A 267 -12.67 3.31 -15.18
N PHE A 268 -13.23 4.48 -15.43
CA PHE A 268 -13.41 4.98 -16.81
C PHE A 268 -12.08 5.10 -17.54
N LEU A 269 -11.04 5.61 -16.91
CA LEU A 269 -9.71 5.68 -17.49
C LEU A 269 -9.20 4.29 -17.90
N LEU A 270 -9.25 3.33 -16.97
CA LEU A 270 -8.76 1.97 -17.18
C LEU A 270 -9.60 1.17 -18.19
N MET A 271 -10.89 1.46 -18.30
CA MET A 271 -11.74 0.90 -19.35
C MET A 271 -11.22 1.30 -20.73
N GLY A 272 -10.84 2.56 -20.94
CA GLY A 272 -10.22 3.02 -22.18
C GLY A 272 -8.93 2.26 -22.50
N VAL A 273 -8.05 2.06 -21.51
CA VAL A 273 -6.81 1.26 -21.67
C VAL A 273 -7.13 -0.18 -22.04
N GLY A 274 -8.09 -0.81 -21.33
CA GLY A 274 -8.52 -2.18 -21.62
C GLY A 274 -9.08 -2.35 -23.05
N LEU A 275 -9.81 -1.36 -23.56
CA LEU A 275 -10.29 -1.34 -24.94
C LEU A 275 -9.14 -1.27 -25.95
N ILE A 276 -8.12 -0.45 -25.70
CA ILE A 276 -6.90 -0.39 -26.53
C ILE A 276 -6.22 -1.76 -26.55
N PHE A 277 -6.02 -2.39 -25.41
CA PHE A 277 -5.37 -3.69 -25.33
C PHE A 277 -6.16 -4.78 -26.05
N SER A 278 -7.49 -4.80 -25.91
CA SER A 278 -8.34 -5.73 -26.63
C SER A 278 -8.24 -5.58 -28.14
N SER A 279 -7.99 -4.36 -28.61
CA SER A 279 -7.90 -4.06 -30.05
C SER A 279 -6.53 -4.38 -30.65
N ILE A 280 -5.45 -4.22 -29.87
CA ILE A 280 -4.07 -4.50 -30.29
C ILE A 280 -3.74 -5.99 -30.19
N ALA A 281 -4.32 -6.69 -29.20
CA ALA A 281 -4.07 -8.10 -28.97
C ALA A 281 -4.47 -8.94 -30.17
N LYS A 282 -3.55 -9.81 -30.61
CA LYS A 282 -3.76 -10.76 -31.70
C LYS A 282 -4.17 -12.14 -31.20
N THR A 283 -3.80 -12.48 -29.98
CA THR A 283 -4.06 -13.77 -29.33
C THR A 283 -4.44 -13.54 -27.87
N ASP A 284 -5.14 -14.50 -27.25
CA ASP A 284 -5.47 -14.48 -25.84
C ASP A 284 -4.23 -14.31 -24.95
N THR A 285 -3.10 -14.93 -25.33
CA THR A 285 -1.85 -14.86 -24.59
C THR A 285 -1.17 -13.50 -24.66
N SER A 286 -1.50 -12.66 -25.65
CA SER A 286 -0.98 -11.30 -25.79
C SER A 286 -1.61 -10.33 -24.77
N ILE A 287 -2.82 -10.62 -24.29
CA ILE A 287 -3.54 -9.74 -23.37
C ILE A 287 -2.83 -9.61 -22.02
N PRO A 288 -2.46 -10.72 -21.32
CA PRO A 288 -1.71 -10.63 -20.08
C PRO A 288 -0.37 -9.92 -20.23
N LEU A 289 0.31 -10.12 -21.38
CA LEU A 289 1.59 -9.44 -21.66
C LEU A 289 1.41 -7.91 -21.69
N LEU A 290 0.41 -7.41 -22.43
CA LEU A 290 0.12 -5.98 -22.53
C LEU A 290 -0.32 -5.39 -21.18
N ILE A 291 -1.16 -6.12 -20.44
CA ILE A 291 -1.62 -5.69 -19.12
C ILE A 291 -0.45 -5.62 -18.14
N ASN A 292 0.43 -6.61 -18.14
CA ASN A 292 1.59 -6.62 -17.23
C ASN A 292 2.61 -5.54 -17.61
N LEU A 293 2.83 -5.30 -18.92
CA LEU A 293 3.73 -4.24 -19.38
C LEU A 293 3.27 -2.84 -18.92
N PHE A 294 1.98 -2.59 -18.87
CA PHE A 294 1.40 -1.33 -18.40
C PHE A 294 1.18 -1.33 -16.88
N GLY A 295 0.60 -2.40 -16.34
CA GLY A 295 0.12 -2.45 -14.96
C GLY A 295 1.25 -2.65 -13.95
N PHE A 296 2.27 -3.47 -14.27
CA PHE A 296 3.35 -3.77 -13.33
C PHE A 296 4.20 -2.54 -12.97
N PRO A 297 4.66 -1.72 -13.95
CA PRO A 297 5.32 -0.46 -13.60
C PRO A 297 4.45 0.46 -12.77
N GLN A 298 3.16 0.59 -13.09
CA GLN A 298 2.26 1.41 -12.30
C GLN A 298 2.12 0.89 -10.87
N MET A 299 1.92 -0.41 -10.69
CA MET A 299 1.82 -1.04 -9.38
C MET A 299 3.07 -0.79 -8.53
N MET A 300 4.27 -0.90 -9.13
CA MET A 300 5.53 -0.72 -8.40
C MET A 300 5.84 0.74 -8.08
N LEU A 301 5.57 1.65 -9.02
CA LEU A 301 6.03 3.04 -8.97
C LEU A 301 5.00 4.02 -8.43
N SER A 302 3.73 3.61 -8.24
CA SER A 302 2.64 4.53 -7.86
C SER A 302 2.37 4.60 -6.35
N GLY A 303 3.34 4.23 -5.53
CA GLY A 303 3.12 4.29 -4.09
C GLY A 303 2.13 3.25 -3.55
N THR A 304 1.85 2.17 -4.30
CA THR A 304 0.92 1.12 -3.88
C THR A 304 1.46 0.32 -2.70
N PHE A 305 2.73 -0.06 -2.75
CA PHE A 305 3.40 -0.87 -1.72
C PHE A 305 4.42 -0.08 -0.91
N PHE A 306 5.11 0.87 -1.54
CA PHE A 306 6.15 1.67 -0.92
C PHE A 306 5.91 3.15 -1.22
N PRO A 307 6.22 4.06 -0.27
CA PRO A 307 6.16 5.49 -0.51
C PRO A 307 7.05 5.90 -1.69
N ILE A 308 6.60 6.87 -2.50
CA ILE A 308 7.34 7.34 -3.69
C ILE A 308 8.70 7.95 -3.30
N GLU A 309 8.80 8.48 -2.09
CA GLU A 309 9.98 9.14 -1.51
C GLU A 309 11.18 8.18 -1.37
N VAL A 310 10.96 6.87 -1.39
CA VAL A 310 12.04 5.85 -1.34
C VAL A 310 12.84 5.82 -2.64
N PHE A 311 12.26 6.27 -3.73
CA PHE A 311 12.89 6.23 -5.05
C PHE A 311 13.87 7.40 -5.26
N PRO A 312 14.86 7.26 -6.17
CA PRO A 312 15.71 8.36 -6.59
C PRO A 312 14.89 9.53 -7.17
N LYS A 313 15.35 10.77 -7.00
CA LYS A 313 14.61 11.98 -7.40
C LYS A 313 14.12 11.97 -8.85
N TRP A 314 14.96 11.51 -9.79
CA TRP A 314 14.59 11.43 -11.20
C TRP A 314 13.40 10.48 -11.46
N LEU A 315 13.30 9.40 -10.69
CA LEU A 315 12.21 8.43 -10.80
C LEU A 315 10.93 8.94 -10.12
N GLN A 316 11.06 9.73 -9.04
CA GLN A 316 9.92 10.33 -8.37
C GLN A 316 9.09 11.21 -9.29
N GLU A 317 9.72 11.95 -10.21
CA GLU A 317 9.00 12.79 -11.18
C GLU A 317 8.14 11.95 -12.14
N ILE A 318 8.65 10.79 -12.56
CA ILE A 318 7.87 9.84 -13.37
C ILE A 318 6.71 9.27 -12.54
N CYS A 319 7.00 8.86 -11.30
CA CYS A 319 5.97 8.34 -10.40
C CYS A 319 4.80 9.30 -10.19
N ARG A 320 5.09 10.59 -10.05
CA ARG A 320 4.10 11.65 -9.83
C ARG A 320 3.16 11.91 -11.00
N VAL A 321 3.46 11.43 -12.20
CA VAL A 321 2.60 11.61 -13.39
C VAL A 321 1.72 10.39 -13.64
N LEU A 322 2.03 9.24 -13.03
CA LEU A 322 1.30 7.99 -13.24
C LEU A 322 -0.15 8.09 -12.77
N PRO A 323 -1.14 7.60 -13.53
CA PRO A 323 -2.55 7.68 -13.15
C PRO A 323 -2.87 6.92 -11.87
N LEU A 324 -2.25 5.77 -11.61
CA LEU A 324 -2.46 5.04 -10.37
C LEU A 324 -1.93 5.80 -9.15
N THR A 325 -0.84 6.56 -9.30
CA THR A 325 -0.33 7.46 -8.26
C THR A 325 -1.36 8.50 -7.88
N GLN A 326 -1.96 9.16 -8.88
CA GLN A 326 -2.97 10.19 -8.64
C GLN A 326 -4.19 9.64 -7.90
N TYR A 327 -4.61 8.43 -8.27
CA TYR A 327 -5.70 7.76 -7.56
C TYR A 327 -5.33 7.45 -6.11
N ASN A 328 -4.16 6.84 -5.87
CA ASN A 328 -3.71 6.47 -4.53
C ASN A 328 -3.56 7.71 -3.62
N ASP A 329 -2.97 8.78 -4.13
CA ASP A 329 -2.75 10.02 -3.39
C ASP A 329 -4.07 10.72 -3.07
N ALA A 330 -4.99 10.81 -4.05
CA ALA A 330 -6.31 11.37 -3.83
C ALA A 330 -7.08 10.57 -2.76
N VAL A 331 -7.09 9.24 -2.84
CA VAL A 331 -7.77 8.39 -1.85
C VAL A 331 -7.14 8.54 -0.46
N ARG A 332 -5.81 8.69 -0.35
CA ARG A 332 -5.13 8.94 0.93
C ARG A 332 -5.50 10.30 1.52
N LYS A 333 -5.48 11.37 0.70
CA LYS A 333 -5.91 12.70 1.12
C LYS A 333 -7.34 12.70 1.63
N ILE A 334 -8.24 12.05 0.91
CA ILE A 334 -9.66 11.95 1.28
C ILE A 334 -9.85 11.10 2.54
N SER A 335 -9.22 9.93 2.62
CA SER A 335 -9.46 8.98 3.72
C SER A 335 -8.76 9.37 5.02
N PHE A 336 -7.51 9.81 4.95
CA PHE A 336 -6.68 10.09 6.11
C PHE A 336 -6.67 11.57 6.50
N GLU A 337 -6.43 12.47 5.53
CA GLU A 337 -6.36 13.91 5.79
C GLU A 337 -7.75 14.54 5.92
N GLY A 338 -8.82 13.82 5.49
CA GLY A 338 -10.19 14.32 5.51
C GLY A 338 -10.46 15.46 4.55
N LEU A 339 -9.60 15.59 3.52
CA LEU A 339 -9.79 16.59 2.47
C LEU A 339 -10.94 16.19 1.57
N SER A 340 -11.73 17.16 1.13
CA SER A 340 -12.78 16.92 0.13
C SER A 340 -12.17 16.65 -1.24
N ILE A 341 -12.89 15.92 -2.08
CA ILE A 341 -12.51 15.62 -3.48
C ILE A 341 -12.20 16.91 -4.28
N ILE A 342 -12.80 18.04 -3.95
CA ILE A 342 -12.52 19.34 -4.57
C ILE A 342 -11.08 19.76 -4.35
N ASN A 343 -10.49 19.43 -3.20
CA ASN A 343 -9.10 19.73 -2.88
C ASN A 343 -8.10 18.84 -3.64
N CYS A 344 -8.60 17.74 -4.23
CA CYS A 344 -7.84 16.83 -5.08
C CYS A 344 -7.89 17.23 -6.57
N TRP A 345 -8.10 18.50 -6.89
CA TRP A 345 -8.24 18.99 -8.26
C TRP A 345 -7.00 18.72 -9.14
N LYS A 346 -5.81 18.69 -8.57
CA LYS A 346 -4.55 18.37 -9.29
C LYS A 346 -4.55 16.92 -9.73
N GLU A 347 -4.85 16.01 -8.83
CA GLU A 347 -4.92 14.57 -9.10
C GLU A 347 -6.01 14.27 -10.13
N ILE A 348 -7.19 14.87 -9.97
CA ILE A 348 -8.30 14.74 -10.92
C ILE A 348 -7.94 15.34 -12.28
N GLY A 349 -7.26 16.48 -12.30
CA GLY A 349 -6.79 17.12 -13.53
C GLY A 349 -5.83 16.23 -14.33
N ILE A 350 -4.84 15.62 -13.66
CA ILE A 350 -3.91 14.68 -14.30
C ILE A 350 -4.65 13.43 -14.80
N LEU A 351 -5.57 12.87 -14.01
CA LEU A 351 -6.41 11.75 -14.45
C LEU A 351 -7.27 12.13 -15.66
N GLY A 352 -7.81 13.36 -15.70
CA GLY A 352 -8.57 13.90 -16.82
C GLY A 352 -7.72 13.98 -18.10
N ILE A 353 -6.48 14.45 -18.00
CA ILE A 353 -5.54 14.48 -19.14
C ILE A 353 -5.26 13.07 -19.64
N TRP A 354 -4.96 12.13 -18.74
CA TRP A 354 -4.76 10.73 -19.10
C TRP A 354 -5.98 10.14 -19.78
N MET A 355 -7.17 10.40 -19.24
CA MET A 355 -8.44 9.93 -19.80
C MET A 355 -8.62 10.45 -21.24
N LEU A 356 -8.40 11.74 -21.46
CA LEU A 356 -8.49 12.36 -22.79
C LEU A 356 -7.53 11.69 -23.79
N VAL A 357 -6.27 11.55 -23.42
CA VAL A 357 -5.26 10.91 -24.28
C VAL A 357 -5.64 9.46 -24.59
N ILE A 358 -6.03 8.69 -23.58
CA ILE A 358 -6.42 7.28 -23.75
C ILE A 358 -7.63 7.14 -24.68
N TYR A 359 -8.67 7.97 -24.51
CA TYR A 359 -9.86 7.88 -25.36
C TYR A 359 -9.62 8.36 -26.80
N ILE A 360 -8.71 9.32 -27.00
CA ILE A 360 -8.26 9.69 -28.38
C ILE A 360 -7.57 8.49 -29.05
N ILE A 361 -6.67 7.81 -28.32
CA ILE A 361 -5.97 6.62 -28.83
C ILE A 361 -7.00 5.49 -29.07
N ALA A 362 -7.88 5.24 -28.10
CA ALA A 362 -8.91 4.22 -28.21
C ALA A 362 -9.80 4.42 -29.41
N ALA A 363 -10.23 5.66 -29.69
CA ALA A 363 -11.08 5.99 -30.84
C ALA A 363 -10.41 5.69 -32.19
N ARG A 364 -9.06 5.77 -32.26
CA ARG A 364 -8.29 5.46 -33.49
C ARG A 364 -7.96 3.97 -33.64
N VAL A 365 -7.81 3.27 -32.54
CA VAL A 365 -7.30 1.88 -32.49
C VAL A 365 -8.44 0.86 -32.36
N LEU A 366 -9.63 1.28 -31.88
CA LEU A 366 -10.73 0.38 -31.61
C LEU A 366 -11.20 -0.34 -32.89
N LYS A 367 -10.96 -1.63 -32.92
CA LYS A 367 -11.41 -2.51 -34.00
C LYS A 367 -12.71 -3.21 -33.60
N TRP A 368 -13.72 -3.08 -34.45
CA TRP A 368 -15.01 -3.77 -34.32
C TRP A 368 -15.07 -5.07 -35.11
N GLU A 369 -14.05 -5.30 -35.93
CA GLU A 369 -13.91 -6.46 -36.83
C GLU A 369 -12.67 -7.29 -36.47
#